data_7471fc985c05c30167aaead0d7e89afd
#
_entry.id   7471fc985c05c30167aaead0d7e89afd
#
_cell.length_a   1.000
_cell.length_b   1.000
_cell.length_c   1.000
_cell.angle_alpha   90.00
_cell.angle_beta   90.00
_cell.angle_gamma   90.00
#
_symmetry.space_group_name_H-M   'P 1'
#
loop_
_entity.id
_entity.type
_entity.pdbx_description
1 polymer ?
#
loop_
_entity_poly.entity_id
_entity_poly.type
_entity_poly.pdbx_seq_one_letter_code
_entity_poly.pdbx_strand_id
1 'polypeptide(L)'
;MLPVGGANVTNDVAIGLKTSLQVAEELKVRHGTCDLRSITDDEEISVSVLGEDAGRTVSRLEVCQIIEARMRETFELMRNEIRAAGVGMLPAGVILTGGASQLAGVAELGREVMEMPVRVASPSNIGGLVDTLLNPSYSTAVGLLSWGATTLAEGEPLRYESAPAMGGLGRIRDALRSIFP
;
A
#
# COMPACT_ATOMS: atom_id res chain seq x y z
N MET A 1 -10.59 9.08 0.97
CA MET A 1 -9.51 8.18 0.52
C MET A 1 -8.21 8.70 1.10
N LEU A 2 -7.46 7.86 1.81
CA LEU A 2 -6.16 8.22 2.39
C LEU A 2 -5.04 7.89 1.38
N PRO A 3 -4.14 8.82 1.04
CA PRO A 3 -3.03 8.57 0.11
C PRO A 3 -1.82 7.95 0.84
N VAL A 4 -2.05 6.89 1.62
CA VAL A 4 -1.02 6.19 2.40
C VAL A 4 -1.04 4.70 2.12
N GLY A 5 0.15 4.09 2.12
CA GLY A 5 0.30 2.66 1.86
C GLY A 5 1.76 2.21 1.94
N GLY A 6 2.03 0.98 1.51
CA GLY A 6 3.38 0.37 1.59
C GLY A 6 4.49 1.15 0.89
N ALA A 7 4.16 1.91 -0.16
CA ALA A 7 5.14 2.77 -0.85
C ALA A 7 5.65 3.91 0.04
N ASN A 8 4.82 4.43 0.96
CA ASN A 8 5.26 5.44 1.92
C ASN A 8 6.29 4.86 2.90
N VAL A 9 6.09 3.62 3.36
CA VAL A 9 7.07 2.91 4.19
C VAL A 9 8.41 2.78 3.47
N THR A 10 8.39 2.35 2.20
CA THR A 10 9.60 2.24 1.37
C THR A 10 10.32 3.58 1.23
N ASN A 11 9.56 4.65 0.99
CA ASN A 11 10.11 6.00 0.87
C ASN A 11 10.79 6.46 2.18
N ASP A 12 10.16 6.20 3.31
CA ASP A 12 10.75 6.58 4.61
C ASP A 12 12.02 5.80 4.93
N VAL A 13 12.05 4.50 4.62
CA VAL A 13 13.27 3.69 4.73
C VAL A 13 14.36 4.23 3.81
N ALA A 14 14.01 4.59 2.56
CA ALA A 14 14.97 5.17 1.61
C ALA A 14 15.56 6.48 2.11
N ILE A 15 14.73 7.37 2.66
CA ILE A 15 15.16 8.66 3.22
C ILE A 15 15.98 8.45 4.49
N GLY A 16 15.49 7.65 5.43
CA GLY A 16 16.16 7.41 6.72
C GLY A 16 17.54 6.80 6.56
N LEU A 17 17.70 5.87 5.63
CA LEU A 17 18.96 5.18 5.38
C LEU A 17 19.78 5.80 4.24
N LYS A 18 19.28 6.85 3.57
CA LYS A 18 19.92 7.52 2.42
C LYS A 18 20.25 6.54 1.28
N THR A 19 19.34 5.63 1.00
CA THR A 19 19.50 4.58 -0.01
C THR A 19 18.50 4.74 -1.16
N SER A 20 18.62 3.90 -2.20
CA SER A 20 17.66 3.90 -3.30
C SER A 20 16.31 3.28 -2.89
N LEU A 21 15.24 3.67 -3.57
CA LEU A 21 13.91 3.07 -3.34
C LEU A 21 13.91 1.55 -3.55
N GLN A 22 14.71 1.06 -4.49
CA GLN A 22 14.81 -0.37 -4.74
C GLN A 22 15.42 -1.10 -3.54
N VAL A 23 16.54 -0.61 -3.01
CA VAL A 23 17.20 -1.19 -1.83
C VAL A 23 16.30 -1.08 -0.60
N ALA A 24 15.63 0.06 -0.41
CA ALA A 24 14.67 0.24 0.67
C ALA A 24 13.49 -0.75 0.59
N GLU A 25 12.98 -1.03 -0.60
CA GLU A 25 11.93 -2.04 -0.81
C GLU A 25 12.43 -3.45 -0.47
N GLU A 26 13.65 -3.81 -0.90
CA GLU A 26 14.25 -5.09 -0.55
C GLU A 26 14.44 -5.23 0.97
N LEU A 27 14.92 -4.20 1.65
CA LEU A 27 15.07 -4.18 3.11
C LEU A 27 13.73 -4.38 3.80
N LYS A 28 12.71 -3.63 3.40
CA LYS A 28 11.36 -3.74 3.94
C LYS A 28 10.80 -5.15 3.78
N VAL A 29 10.94 -5.76 2.60
CA VAL A 29 10.38 -7.08 2.30
C VAL A 29 11.13 -8.20 3.02
N ARG A 30 12.46 -8.13 3.08
CA ARG A 30 13.28 -9.21 3.63
C ARG A 30 13.48 -9.14 5.14
N HIS A 31 13.64 -7.94 5.68
CA HIS A 31 14.04 -7.72 7.07
C HIS A 31 12.99 -6.99 7.90
N GLY A 32 11.95 -6.42 7.26
CA GLY A 32 10.95 -5.59 7.91
C GLY A 32 10.03 -6.34 8.86
N THR A 33 9.78 -5.74 10.02
CA THR A 33 8.73 -6.14 10.95
C THR A 33 8.11 -4.91 11.61
N CYS A 34 6.83 -5.01 11.96
CA CYS A 34 6.13 -4.05 12.80
C CYS A 34 6.17 -4.42 14.30
N ASP A 35 6.72 -5.59 14.65
CA ASP A 35 6.90 -6.02 16.05
C ASP A 35 8.38 -5.94 16.42
N LEU A 36 8.79 -4.80 16.98
CA LEU A 36 10.17 -4.59 17.42
C LEU A 36 10.60 -5.54 18.54
N ARG A 37 9.65 -6.06 19.32
CA ARG A 37 9.92 -6.99 20.44
C ARG A 37 10.32 -8.38 19.93
N SER A 38 10.01 -8.69 18.68
CA SER A 38 10.41 -9.96 18.06
C SER A 38 11.89 -9.98 17.62
N ILE A 39 12.57 -8.81 17.65
CA ILE A 39 13.98 -8.69 17.29
C ILE A 39 14.81 -8.98 18.56
N THR A 40 15.27 -10.22 18.70
CA THR A 40 16.08 -10.66 19.85
C THR A 40 17.56 -10.38 19.64
N ASP A 41 18.03 -10.54 18.41
CA ASP A 41 19.40 -10.27 18.00
C ASP A 41 19.39 -9.19 16.93
N ASP A 42 20.13 -8.11 17.16
CA ASP A 42 20.21 -7.00 16.22
C ASP A 42 21.18 -7.36 15.09
N GLU A 43 20.60 -7.81 13.99
CA GLU A 43 21.32 -8.21 12.79
C GLU A 43 21.86 -6.98 12.05
N GLU A 44 23.13 -7.00 11.70
CA GLU A 44 23.74 -5.97 10.86
C GLU A 44 23.51 -6.28 9.36
N ILE A 45 22.99 -5.32 8.63
CA ILE A 45 22.65 -5.42 7.22
C ILE A 45 23.53 -4.46 6.42
N SER A 46 24.20 -4.96 5.39
CA SER A 46 24.97 -4.13 4.46
C SER A 46 24.03 -3.44 3.46
N VAL A 47 24.10 -2.13 3.38
CA VAL A 47 23.23 -1.29 2.53
C VAL A 47 24.08 -0.40 1.64
N SER A 48 23.73 -0.32 0.36
CA SER A 48 24.33 0.65 -0.56
C SER A 48 23.74 2.03 -0.30
N VAL A 49 24.60 3.00 -0.01
CA VAL A 49 24.22 4.40 0.23
C VAL A 49 24.42 5.22 -1.03
N LEU A 50 23.47 6.12 -1.32
CA LEU A 50 23.56 7.00 -2.48
C LEU A 50 24.74 7.98 -2.33
N GLY A 51 25.64 7.97 -3.32
CA GLY A 51 26.80 8.86 -3.34
C GLY A 51 28.02 8.37 -2.54
N GLU A 52 28.00 7.15 -2.03
CA GLU A 52 29.15 6.51 -1.37
C GLU A 52 29.56 5.24 -2.12
N ASP A 53 30.86 5.10 -2.40
CA ASP A 53 31.39 3.89 -3.05
C ASP A 53 31.45 2.70 -2.08
N ALA A 54 31.52 2.95 -0.79
CA ALA A 54 31.51 1.93 0.26
C ALA A 54 30.08 1.77 0.82
N GLY A 55 29.58 0.54 0.85
CA GLY A 55 28.33 0.25 1.54
C GLY A 55 28.40 0.61 3.03
N ARG A 56 27.26 0.98 3.61
CA ARG A 56 27.12 1.23 5.05
C ARG A 56 26.45 0.01 5.70
N THR A 57 26.88 -0.33 6.89
CA THR A 57 26.17 -1.30 7.73
C THR A 57 25.10 -0.57 8.55
N VAL A 58 23.88 -1.07 8.54
CA VAL A 58 22.74 -0.58 9.33
C VAL A 58 22.19 -1.72 10.18
N SER A 59 21.67 -1.36 11.35
CA SER A 59 21.01 -2.31 12.23
C SER A 59 19.62 -2.66 11.68
N ARG A 60 19.24 -3.94 11.75
CA ARG A 60 17.89 -4.40 11.44
C ARG A 60 16.84 -3.66 12.30
N LEU A 61 17.19 -3.40 13.55
CA LEU A 61 16.34 -2.66 14.47
C LEU A 61 16.05 -1.24 13.95
N GLU A 62 17.08 -0.53 13.43
CA GLU A 62 16.92 0.82 12.82
C GLU A 62 15.93 0.78 11.65
N VAL A 63 16.06 -0.19 10.75
CA VAL A 63 15.13 -0.39 9.62
C VAL A 63 13.70 -0.61 10.12
N CYS A 64 13.53 -1.50 11.10
CA CYS A 64 12.22 -1.87 11.62
C CYS A 64 11.58 -0.73 12.43
N GLN A 65 12.34 0.11 13.11
CA GLN A 65 11.83 1.30 13.79
C GLN A 65 11.20 2.29 12.79
N ILE A 66 11.83 2.51 11.63
CA ILE A 66 11.26 3.36 10.58
C ILE A 66 9.96 2.76 10.05
N ILE A 67 9.95 1.44 9.80
CA ILE A 67 8.77 0.72 9.30
C ILE A 67 7.61 0.80 10.29
N GLU A 68 7.86 0.46 11.56
CA GLU A 68 6.87 0.46 12.62
C GLU A 68 6.27 1.86 12.83
N ALA A 69 7.11 2.90 12.88
CA ALA A 69 6.68 4.29 13.07
C ALA A 69 5.73 4.73 11.93
N ARG A 70 6.05 4.43 10.67
CA ARG A 70 5.19 4.76 9.53
C ARG A 70 3.89 3.93 9.53
N MET A 71 3.96 2.68 9.88
CA MET A 71 2.75 1.84 9.95
C MET A 71 1.83 2.28 11.11
N ARG A 72 2.39 2.68 12.23
CA ARG A 72 1.66 3.27 13.37
C ARG A 72 0.92 4.52 12.96
N GLU A 73 1.60 5.47 12.31
CA GLU A 73 0.99 6.68 11.76
C GLU A 73 -0.15 6.35 10.77
N THR A 74 0.07 5.37 9.90
CA THR A 74 -0.95 4.92 8.95
C THR A 74 -2.21 4.43 9.67
N PHE A 75 -2.07 3.62 10.71
CA PHE A 75 -3.21 3.14 11.51
C PHE A 75 -3.88 4.26 12.30
N GLU A 76 -3.13 5.23 12.80
CA GLU A 76 -3.69 6.41 13.47
C GLU A 76 -4.54 7.24 12.50
N LEU A 77 -4.06 7.48 11.29
CA LEU A 77 -4.81 8.16 10.23
C LEU A 77 -6.09 7.38 9.88
N MET A 78 -6.00 6.07 9.71
CA MET A 78 -7.17 5.22 9.45
C MET A 78 -8.20 5.29 10.60
N ARG A 79 -7.75 5.19 11.85
CA ARG A 79 -8.62 5.32 13.03
C ARG A 79 -9.33 6.68 13.07
N ASN A 80 -8.61 7.74 12.76
CA ASN A 80 -9.17 9.10 12.75
C ASN A 80 -10.23 9.26 11.64
N GLU A 81 -10.01 8.72 10.46
CA GLU A 81 -10.98 8.72 9.36
C GLU A 81 -12.24 7.91 9.71
N ILE A 82 -12.10 6.74 10.32
CA ILE A 82 -13.24 5.93 10.79
C ILE A 82 -14.07 6.71 11.80
N ARG A 83 -13.43 7.37 12.75
CA ARG A 83 -14.10 8.22 13.74
C ARG A 83 -14.79 9.43 13.09
N ALA A 84 -14.11 10.10 12.15
CA ALA A 84 -14.66 11.25 11.43
C ALA A 84 -15.87 10.89 10.57
N ALA A 85 -15.91 9.66 10.04
CA ALA A 85 -17.05 9.13 9.30
C ALA A 85 -18.28 8.82 10.18
N GLY A 86 -18.18 9.05 11.50
CA GLY A 86 -19.28 8.76 12.44
C GLY A 86 -19.52 7.26 12.65
N VAL A 87 -18.63 6.41 12.15
CA VAL A 87 -18.68 4.97 12.37
C VAL A 87 -18.16 4.71 13.79
N GLY A 88 -19.03 4.21 14.66
CA GLY A 88 -18.66 3.85 16.03
C GLY A 88 -17.74 2.63 16.09
N MET A 89 -17.89 1.85 17.12
CA MET A 89 -17.14 0.59 17.24
C MET A 89 -17.51 -0.35 16.08
N LEU A 90 -16.49 -0.91 15.41
CA LEU A 90 -16.62 -1.92 14.37
C LEU A 90 -16.43 -3.33 15.00
N PRO A 91 -17.50 -4.05 15.36
CA PRO A 91 -17.35 -5.36 16.03
C PRO A 91 -16.63 -6.40 15.16
N ALA A 92 -16.81 -6.32 13.85
CA ALA A 92 -16.11 -7.18 12.88
C ALA A 92 -14.66 -6.75 12.64
N GLY A 93 -14.27 -5.57 13.11
CA GLY A 93 -12.94 -5.00 12.97
C GLY A 93 -12.57 -4.58 11.55
N VAL A 94 -11.27 -4.54 11.30
CA VAL A 94 -10.67 -4.10 10.05
C VAL A 94 -9.98 -5.28 9.35
N ILE A 95 -10.16 -5.35 8.04
CA ILE A 95 -9.47 -6.31 7.19
C ILE A 95 -8.36 -5.59 6.44
N LEU A 96 -7.13 -6.06 6.64
CA LEU A 96 -5.96 -5.58 5.90
C LEU A 96 -5.72 -6.48 4.70
N THR A 97 -5.37 -5.87 3.58
CA THR A 97 -4.95 -6.59 2.38
C THR A 97 -3.94 -5.76 1.59
N GLY A 98 -3.41 -6.30 0.51
CA GLY A 98 -2.33 -5.65 -0.25
C GLY A 98 -0.93 -6.08 0.24
N GLY A 99 0.12 -5.68 -0.49
CA GLY A 99 1.49 -6.13 -0.21
C GLY A 99 1.99 -5.81 1.19
N ALA A 100 1.73 -4.62 1.70
CA ALA A 100 2.18 -4.18 3.02
C ALA A 100 1.49 -4.92 4.18
N SER A 101 0.34 -5.55 3.94
CA SER A 101 -0.32 -6.38 4.96
C SER A 101 0.44 -7.66 5.30
N GLN A 102 1.47 -7.99 4.53
CA GLN A 102 2.34 -9.15 4.77
C GLN A 102 3.52 -8.85 5.71
N LEU A 103 3.71 -7.59 6.11
CA LEU A 103 4.73 -7.25 7.12
C LEU A 103 4.44 -8.01 8.42
N ALA A 104 5.48 -8.65 8.95
CA ALA A 104 5.37 -9.35 10.23
C ALA A 104 4.91 -8.38 11.33
N GLY A 105 4.00 -8.81 12.20
CA GLY A 105 3.48 -7.98 13.31
C GLY A 105 2.50 -6.86 12.90
N VAL A 106 2.16 -6.71 11.61
CA VAL A 106 1.30 -5.60 11.15
C VAL A 106 -0.12 -5.67 11.73
N ALA A 107 -0.68 -6.87 11.87
CA ALA A 107 -2.02 -7.04 12.44
C ALA A 107 -2.04 -6.75 13.94
N GLU A 108 -0.99 -7.11 14.66
CA GLU A 108 -0.78 -6.85 16.08
C GLU A 108 -0.68 -5.35 16.32
N LEU A 109 0.19 -4.66 15.58
CA LEU A 109 0.31 -3.20 15.62
C LEU A 109 -1.03 -2.53 15.29
N GLY A 110 -1.72 -3.01 14.26
CA GLY A 110 -3.03 -2.49 13.88
C GLY A 110 -4.06 -2.63 15.02
N ARG A 111 -4.12 -3.78 15.72
CA ARG A 111 -5.01 -3.98 16.87
C ARG A 111 -4.66 -3.04 18.01
N GLU A 112 -3.37 -2.85 18.29
CA GLU A 112 -2.89 -1.95 19.35
C GLU A 112 -3.29 -0.50 19.06
N VAL A 113 -3.01 0.00 17.85
CA VAL A 113 -3.23 1.41 17.51
C VAL A 113 -4.71 1.74 17.28
N MET A 114 -5.43 0.85 16.61
CA MET A 114 -6.84 1.10 16.26
C MET A 114 -7.81 0.73 17.38
N GLU A 115 -7.36 0.00 18.39
CA GLU A 115 -8.19 -0.47 19.52
C GLU A 115 -9.40 -1.31 19.08
N MET A 116 -9.24 -2.07 17.99
CA MET A 116 -10.28 -2.93 17.41
C MET A 116 -9.67 -4.17 16.77
N PRO A 117 -10.47 -5.22 16.48
CA PRO A 117 -9.98 -6.40 15.81
C PRO A 117 -9.38 -6.06 14.42
N VAL A 118 -8.19 -6.58 14.16
CA VAL A 118 -7.53 -6.43 12.84
C VAL A 118 -7.05 -7.80 12.39
N ARG A 119 -7.31 -8.14 11.13
CA ARG A 119 -6.85 -9.37 10.49
C ARG A 119 -6.37 -9.11 9.08
N VAL A 120 -5.43 -9.92 8.62
CA VAL A 120 -5.01 -9.94 7.22
C VAL A 120 -5.89 -10.92 6.45
N ALA A 121 -6.26 -10.56 5.22
CA ALA A 121 -7.00 -11.42 4.32
C ALA A 121 -6.39 -11.46 2.93
N SER A 122 -6.46 -12.63 2.33
CA SER A 122 -6.10 -12.90 0.94
C SER A 122 -7.35 -13.03 0.08
N PRO A 123 -7.25 -12.91 -1.24
CA PRO A 123 -8.33 -13.25 -2.15
C PRO A 123 -8.82 -14.69 -1.91
N SER A 124 -10.12 -14.93 -2.05
CA SER A 124 -10.73 -16.23 -1.88
C SER A 124 -11.76 -16.50 -2.99
N ASN A 125 -12.21 -17.73 -3.11
CA ASN A 125 -13.21 -18.16 -4.10
C ASN A 125 -12.78 -17.93 -5.56
N ILE A 126 -11.51 -18.17 -5.86
CA ILE A 126 -10.95 -18.06 -7.21
C ILE A 126 -10.79 -19.48 -7.76
N GLY A 127 -11.27 -19.73 -8.97
CA GLY A 127 -11.02 -20.96 -9.72
C GLY A 127 -9.76 -20.85 -10.59
N GLY A 128 -9.10 -21.97 -10.88
CA GLY A 128 -7.94 -22.03 -11.78
C GLY A 128 -6.58 -22.06 -11.05
N LEU A 129 -5.59 -21.31 -11.53
CA LEU A 129 -4.23 -21.24 -10.97
C LEU A 129 -4.21 -20.44 -9.67
N VAL A 130 -4.69 -21.04 -8.60
CA VAL A 130 -5.08 -20.39 -7.35
C VAL A 130 -3.89 -20.01 -6.49
N ASP A 131 -2.84 -20.84 -6.41
CA ASP A 131 -1.80 -20.72 -5.40
C ASP A 131 -1.07 -19.37 -5.41
N THR A 132 -0.77 -18.83 -6.59
CA THR A 132 -0.14 -17.52 -6.72
C THR A 132 -1.09 -16.36 -6.36
N LEU A 133 -2.37 -16.50 -6.69
CA LEU A 133 -3.37 -15.45 -6.50
C LEU A 133 -3.90 -15.33 -5.07
N LEU A 134 -3.64 -16.31 -4.21
CA LEU A 134 -4.01 -16.26 -2.78
C LEU A 134 -3.13 -15.30 -1.95
N ASN A 135 -2.18 -14.63 -2.57
CA ASN A 135 -1.37 -13.62 -1.89
C ASN A 135 -2.16 -12.30 -1.77
N PRO A 136 -2.14 -11.63 -0.59
CA PRO A 136 -2.81 -10.36 -0.36
C PRO A 136 -2.47 -9.27 -1.38
N SER A 137 -1.28 -9.30 -1.98
CA SER A 137 -0.85 -8.33 -3.00
C SER A 137 -1.74 -8.31 -4.24
N TYR A 138 -2.42 -9.41 -4.55
CA TYR A 138 -3.30 -9.52 -5.72
C TYR A 138 -4.76 -9.18 -5.43
N SER A 139 -5.12 -8.82 -4.20
CA SER A 139 -6.52 -8.61 -3.79
C SER A 139 -7.25 -7.58 -4.65
N THR A 140 -6.59 -6.47 -5.01
CA THR A 140 -7.20 -5.45 -5.86
C THR A 140 -7.43 -5.97 -7.28
N ALA A 141 -6.45 -6.63 -7.87
CA ALA A 141 -6.57 -7.19 -9.23
C ALA A 141 -7.66 -8.25 -9.31
N VAL A 142 -7.65 -9.18 -8.35
CA VAL A 142 -8.68 -10.23 -8.26
C VAL A 142 -10.07 -9.64 -8.02
N GLY A 143 -10.17 -8.67 -7.13
CA GLY A 143 -11.43 -7.98 -6.84
C GLY A 143 -12.01 -7.26 -8.05
N LEU A 144 -11.17 -6.57 -8.82
CA LEU A 144 -11.58 -5.89 -10.06
C LEU A 144 -12.05 -6.89 -11.13
N LEU A 145 -11.33 -8.01 -11.31
CA LEU A 145 -11.73 -9.05 -12.24
C LEU A 145 -13.05 -9.71 -11.83
N SER A 146 -13.21 -10.01 -10.56
CA SER A 146 -14.46 -10.60 -10.03
C SER A 146 -15.63 -9.65 -10.22
N TRP A 147 -15.46 -8.38 -9.86
CA TRP A 147 -16.47 -7.34 -10.05
C TRP A 147 -16.84 -7.18 -11.53
N GLY A 148 -15.85 -7.11 -12.43
CA GLY A 148 -16.08 -6.99 -13.86
C GLY A 148 -16.83 -8.20 -14.43
N ALA A 149 -16.48 -9.42 -14.01
CA ALA A 149 -17.15 -10.64 -14.43
C ALA A 149 -18.63 -10.67 -13.98
N THR A 150 -18.91 -10.25 -12.74
CA THR A 150 -20.29 -10.17 -12.21
C THR A 150 -21.11 -9.12 -12.96
N THR A 151 -20.55 -7.93 -13.15
CA THR A 151 -21.22 -6.83 -13.88
C THR A 151 -21.56 -7.23 -15.32
N LEU A 152 -20.65 -7.92 -16.01
CA LEU A 152 -20.91 -8.41 -17.37
C LEU A 152 -21.97 -9.52 -17.39
N ALA A 153 -21.99 -10.40 -16.39
CA ALA A 153 -22.99 -11.48 -16.30
C ALA A 153 -24.41 -10.94 -16.00
N GLU A 154 -24.50 -9.84 -15.25
CA GLU A 154 -25.76 -9.15 -14.95
C GLU A 154 -26.27 -8.28 -16.11
N GLY A 155 -25.50 -8.17 -17.21
CA GLY A 155 -25.88 -7.43 -18.42
C GLY A 155 -25.81 -5.91 -18.25
N GLU A 156 -25.24 -5.41 -17.15
CA GLU A 156 -24.97 -4.00 -17.01
C GLU A 156 -23.77 -3.62 -17.91
N PRO A 157 -23.92 -2.65 -18.83
CA PRO A 157 -22.77 -2.16 -19.57
C PRO A 157 -21.81 -1.52 -18.61
N LEU A 158 -20.52 -1.97 -18.63
CA LEU A 158 -19.45 -1.27 -17.94
C LEU A 158 -19.47 0.19 -18.42
N ARG A 159 -20.11 1.08 -17.65
CA ARG A 159 -20.04 2.51 -17.90
C ARG A 159 -18.62 2.97 -17.59
N TYR A 160 -17.77 2.86 -18.60
CA TYR A 160 -16.56 3.63 -18.61
C TYR A 160 -16.99 5.10 -18.76
N GLU A 161 -17.13 5.82 -17.66
CA GLU A 161 -17.06 7.28 -17.72
C GLU A 161 -15.65 7.60 -18.23
N SER A 162 -15.55 7.73 -19.55
CA SER A 162 -14.39 8.33 -20.16
C SER A 162 -14.19 9.64 -19.42
N ALA A 163 -13.04 9.78 -18.75
CA ALA A 163 -12.60 11.06 -18.22
C ALA A 163 -12.89 12.09 -19.34
N PRO A 164 -13.49 13.25 -19.02
CA PRO A 164 -13.87 14.19 -20.05
C PRO A 164 -12.66 14.38 -20.94
N ALA A 165 -12.80 13.94 -22.20
CA ALA A 165 -11.75 14.11 -23.18
C ALA A 165 -11.36 15.57 -23.05
N MET A 166 -10.09 15.83 -22.75
CA MET A 166 -9.57 17.19 -22.67
C MET A 166 -9.95 17.90 -23.95
N GLY A 167 -11.08 18.61 -23.92
CA GLY A 167 -11.67 19.37 -25.01
C GLY A 167 -10.83 20.61 -25.37
N GLY A 168 -9.50 20.49 -25.26
CA GLY A 168 -8.54 21.51 -25.66
C GLY A 168 -8.31 21.55 -27.18
N LEU A 169 -8.29 20.42 -27.85
CA LEU A 169 -7.99 20.37 -29.30
C LEU A 169 -9.10 20.97 -30.17
N GLY A 170 -10.37 20.85 -29.77
CA GLY A 170 -11.49 21.53 -30.47
C GLY A 170 -11.42 23.05 -30.35
N ARG A 171 -11.13 23.57 -29.17
CA ARG A 171 -10.99 25.01 -28.92
C ARG A 171 -9.78 25.62 -29.62
N ILE A 172 -8.67 24.88 -29.72
CA ILE A 172 -7.47 25.32 -30.46
C ILE A 172 -7.77 25.37 -31.97
N ARG A 173 -8.50 24.40 -32.50
CA ARG A 173 -8.88 24.39 -33.92
C ARG A 173 -9.84 25.55 -34.27
N ASP A 174 -10.78 25.85 -33.39
CA ASP A 174 -11.74 26.95 -33.59
C ASP A 174 -11.05 28.32 -33.42
N ALA A 175 -10.11 28.45 -32.48
CA ALA A 175 -9.28 29.64 -32.32
C ALA A 175 -8.35 29.87 -33.56
N LEU A 176 -7.75 28.81 -34.12
CA LEU A 176 -6.94 28.91 -35.31
C LEU A 176 -7.76 29.29 -36.57
N ARG A 177 -9.02 28.82 -36.68
CA ARG A 177 -9.91 29.23 -37.79
C ARG A 177 -10.36 30.69 -37.71
N SER A 178 -10.34 31.31 -36.53
CA SER A 178 -10.69 32.74 -36.38
C SER A 178 -9.52 33.68 -36.72
N ILE A 179 -8.29 33.16 -36.80
CA ILE A 179 -7.08 33.94 -37.05
C ILE A 179 -6.66 33.88 -38.52
N PHE A 180 -7.03 32.81 -39.24
CA PHE A 180 -6.76 32.64 -40.69
C PHE A 180 -8.10 32.45 -41.40
N PRO A 181 -8.63 33.50 -42.05
CA PRO A 181 -9.83 33.42 -42.87
C PRO A 181 -9.62 32.59 -44.15
#